data_7dfa581a9624278004eb6d1e442851d4
#
_entry.id   7dfa581a9624278004eb6d1e442851d4
#
_cell.length_a   1.000
_cell.length_b   1.000
_cell.length_c   1.000
_cell.angle_alpha   90.00
_cell.angle_beta   90.00
_cell.angle_gamma   90.00
#
_symmetry.space_group_name_H-M   'P 1'
#
loop_
_entity.id
_entity.type
_entity.pdbx_description
1 polymer ?
#
loop_
_entity_poly.entity_id
_entity_poly.type
_entity_poly.pdbx_seq_one_letter_code
_entity_poly.pdbx_strand_id
1 'polypeptide(L)' 'MPHIDIKCFPRELDEQQKTALAAEITDVIIRHLNSKESSISIALHQIQPESWQAVWDAEIAPQMETLIKKPGNKGASA' A
#
# COMPACT_ATOMS: atom_id res chain seq x y z
N MET A 1 6.79 -14.71 -5.21
CA MET A 1 5.39 -14.48 -4.82
C MET A 1 5.23 -13.10 -4.16
N PRO A 2 5.24 -11.97 -4.92
CA PRO A 2 5.05 -10.65 -4.29
C PRO A 2 3.63 -10.44 -3.81
N HIS A 3 3.49 -9.88 -2.62
CA HIS A 3 2.20 -9.46 -2.08
C HIS A 3 2.30 -8.01 -1.63
N ILE A 4 1.43 -7.17 -2.13
CA ILE A 4 1.41 -5.75 -1.81
C ILE A 4 0.17 -5.46 -0.97
N ASP A 5 0.39 -4.86 0.20
CA ASP A 5 -0.67 -4.51 1.12
C ASP A 5 -0.68 -3.00 1.30
N ILE A 6 -1.76 -2.37 0.87
CA ILE A 6 -1.90 -0.92 0.91
C ILE A 6 -2.89 -0.55 1.99
N LYS A 7 -2.49 0.34 2.89
CA LYS A 7 -3.39 0.92 3.89
C LYS A 7 -3.44 2.42 3.68
N CYS A 8 -4.63 2.98 3.62
CA CYS A 8 -4.80 4.42 3.40
C CYS A 8 -6.06 4.91 4.11
N PHE A 9 -6.16 6.23 4.28
CA PHE A 9 -7.39 6.83 4.78
C PHE A 9 -8.52 6.59 3.77
N PRO A 10 -9.78 6.56 4.22
CA PRO A 10 -10.89 6.29 3.31
C PRO A 10 -10.99 7.32 2.19
N ARG A 11 -11.33 6.85 1.02
CA ARG A 11 -11.63 7.68 -0.13
C ARG A 11 -12.53 6.93 -1.07
N GLU A 12 -13.19 7.66 -1.94
CA GLU A 12 -14.10 7.06 -2.87
C GLU A 12 -13.33 6.51 -4.06
N LEU A 13 -13.36 5.18 -4.19
CA LEU A 13 -12.77 4.49 -5.32
C LEU A 13 -13.80 3.52 -5.85
N ASP A 14 -14.22 3.72 -7.09
CA ASP A 14 -15.11 2.75 -7.73
C ASP A 14 -14.30 1.55 -8.22
N GLU A 15 -15.00 0.54 -8.74
CA GLU A 15 -14.33 -0.69 -9.15
C GLU A 15 -13.40 -0.46 -10.31
N GLN A 16 -13.72 0.46 -11.20
CA GLN A 16 -12.83 0.79 -12.33
C GLN A 16 -11.53 1.41 -11.84
N GLN A 17 -11.61 2.31 -10.85
CA GLN A 17 -10.42 2.93 -10.28
C GLN A 17 -9.55 1.93 -9.54
N LYS A 18 -10.17 1.00 -8.81
CA LYS A 18 -9.42 -0.06 -8.12
C LYS A 18 -8.72 -0.98 -9.11
N THR A 19 -9.40 -1.31 -10.19
CA THR A 19 -8.83 -2.14 -11.25
C THR A 19 -7.63 -1.46 -11.90
N ALA A 20 -7.76 -0.17 -12.17
CA ALA A 20 -6.66 0.59 -12.77
C ALA A 20 -5.46 0.67 -11.82
N LEU A 21 -5.72 0.92 -10.54
CA LEU A 21 -4.66 0.96 -9.53
C LEU A 21 -3.91 -0.37 -9.49
N ALA A 22 -4.66 -1.47 -9.41
CA ALA A 22 -4.06 -2.80 -9.35
C ALA A 22 -3.25 -3.11 -10.60
N ALA A 23 -3.74 -2.72 -11.78
CA ALA A 23 -3.03 -2.97 -13.02
C ALA A 23 -1.71 -2.20 -13.09
N GLU A 24 -1.71 -0.95 -12.66
CA GLU A 24 -0.50 -0.14 -12.69
C GLU A 24 0.55 -0.64 -11.70
N ILE A 25 0.11 -1.03 -10.50
CA ILE A 25 1.03 -1.59 -9.50
C ILE A 25 1.61 -2.91 -10.01
N THR A 26 0.77 -3.75 -10.61
CA THR A 26 1.23 -5.02 -11.18
C THR A 26 2.33 -4.80 -12.20
N ASP A 27 2.16 -3.82 -13.10
CA ASP A 27 3.18 -3.51 -14.10
C ASP A 27 4.50 -3.10 -13.47
N VAL A 28 4.45 -2.27 -12.43
CA VAL A 28 5.65 -1.84 -11.72
C VAL A 28 6.37 -3.02 -11.09
N ILE A 29 5.62 -3.91 -10.44
CA ILE A 29 6.21 -5.08 -9.78
C ILE A 29 6.86 -6.02 -10.80
N ILE A 30 6.20 -6.23 -11.93
CA ILE A 30 6.77 -7.07 -12.98
C ILE A 30 8.11 -6.50 -13.45
N ARG A 31 8.15 -5.19 -13.72
CA ARG A 31 9.35 -4.56 -14.25
C ARG A 31 10.52 -4.56 -13.27
N HIS A 32 10.25 -4.30 -12.00
CA HIS A 32 11.32 -4.13 -11.01
C HIS A 32 11.71 -5.41 -10.31
N LEU A 33 10.79 -6.34 -10.16
CA LEU A 33 11.07 -7.58 -9.42
C LEU A 33 11.12 -8.80 -10.34
N ASN A 34 10.93 -8.60 -11.63
CA ASN A 34 10.94 -9.68 -12.62
C ASN A 34 9.97 -10.81 -12.22
N SER A 35 8.79 -10.42 -11.75
CA SER A 35 7.78 -11.36 -11.28
C SER A 35 6.79 -11.68 -12.38
N LYS A 36 6.16 -12.86 -12.29
CA LYS A 36 5.06 -13.21 -13.18
C LYS A 36 3.79 -12.54 -12.69
N GLU A 37 2.95 -12.12 -13.63
CA GLU A 37 1.67 -11.49 -13.29
C GLU A 37 0.86 -12.38 -12.35
N SER A 38 0.82 -13.67 -12.61
CA SER A 38 0.03 -14.63 -11.81
C SER A 38 0.52 -14.81 -10.38
N SER A 39 1.72 -14.34 -10.07
CA SER A 39 2.29 -14.46 -8.72
C SER A 39 2.00 -13.26 -7.84
N ILE A 40 1.42 -12.19 -8.40
CA ILE A 40 1.25 -10.93 -7.70
C ILE A 40 -0.15 -10.83 -7.10
N SER A 41 -0.22 -10.47 -5.83
CA SER A 41 -1.49 -10.16 -5.17
C SER A 41 -1.42 -8.79 -4.53
N ILE A 42 -2.54 -8.08 -4.54
CA ILE A 42 -2.60 -6.71 -4.03
C ILE A 42 -3.86 -6.58 -3.17
N ALA A 43 -3.70 -6.10 -1.95
CA ALA A 43 -4.81 -5.81 -1.06
C ALA A 43 -4.86 -4.32 -0.77
N LEU A 44 -6.07 -3.78 -0.65
CA LEU A 44 -6.28 -2.39 -0.31
C LEU A 44 -7.21 -2.31 0.89
N HIS A 45 -6.73 -1.66 1.94
CA HIS A 45 -7.50 -1.50 3.18
C HIS A 45 -7.67 -0.01 3.47
N GLN A 46 -8.92 0.40 3.65
CA GLN A 46 -9.21 1.77 4.04
C GLN A 46 -9.31 1.82 5.55
N ILE A 47 -8.48 2.66 6.18
CA ILE A 47 -8.35 2.75 7.63
C ILE A 47 -8.88 4.10 8.08
N GLN A 48 -9.81 4.10 9.03
CA GLN A 48 -10.34 5.35 9.56
C GLN A 48 -9.22 6.14 10.24
N PRO A 49 -9.24 7.47 10.16
CA PRO A 49 -8.17 8.29 10.76
C PRO A 49 -7.93 7.99 12.24
N GLU A 50 -8.99 7.72 12.99
CA GLU A 50 -8.86 7.42 14.42
C GLU A 50 -8.18 6.07 14.69
N SER A 51 -8.07 5.22 13.68
CA SER A 51 -7.39 3.93 13.80
C SER A 51 -5.97 3.96 13.21
N TRP A 52 -5.56 5.07 12.63
CA TRP A 52 -4.27 5.15 11.96
C TRP A 52 -3.08 4.99 12.91
N GLN A 53 -3.21 5.50 14.14
CA GLN A 53 -2.12 5.38 15.11
C GLN A 53 -1.74 3.92 15.34
N ALA A 54 -2.74 3.01 15.35
CA ALA A 54 -2.46 1.59 15.51
C ALA A 54 -1.67 1.02 14.35
N VAL A 55 -1.96 1.47 13.13
CA VAL A 55 -1.20 1.07 11.95
C VAL A 55 0.23 1.58 12.04
N TRP A 56 0.38 2.84 12.42
CA TRP A 56 1.70 3.44 12.58
C TRP A 56 2.54 2.66 13.58
N ASP A 57 1.96 2.38 14.75
CA ASP A 57 2.68 1.71 15.83
C ASP A 57 3.03 0.26 15.50
N ALA A 58 2.17 -0.43 14.75
CA ALA A 58 2.37 -1.84 14.45
C ALA A 58 3.21 -2.07 13.21
N GLU A 59 3.10 -1.20 12.19
CA GLU A 59 3.63 -1.53 10.87
C GLU A 59 4.63 -0.52 10.31
N ILE A 60 4.63 0.71 10.79
CA ILE A 60 5.49 1.75 10.22
C ILE A 60 6.67 2.03 11.14
N ALA A 61 6.40 2.47 12.36
CA ALA A 61 7.44 2.85 13.29
C ALA A 61 8.45 1.73 13.58
N PRO A 62 8.03 0.47 13.79
CA PRO A 62 8.98 -0.59 14.12
C PRO A 62 9.99 -0.91 13.01
N GLN A 63 9.66 -0.56 11.77
CA GLN A 63 10.54 -0.87 10.64
C GLN A 63 10.98 0.38 9.89
N MET A 64 11.01 1.51 10.55
CA MET A 64 11.31 2.79 9.90
C MET A 64 12.60 2.72 9.10
N GLU A 65 13.62 2.06 9.63
CA GLU A 65 14.92 1.99 8.98
C GLU A 65 14.92 1.15 7.71
N THR A 66 13.96 0.23 7.58
CA THR A 66 13.89 -0.65 6.41
C THR A 66 12.88 -0.20 5.37
N LEU A 67 12.13 0.87 5.64
CA LEU A 67 11.20 1.39 4.64
C LEU A 67 11.97 1.93 3.45
N ILE A 68 11.61 1.50 2.26
CA ILE A 68 12.30 2.00 1.05
C ILE A 68 11.82 3.39 0.66
N LYS A 69 10.71 3.82 1.21
CA LYS A 69 10.26 5.21 1.15
C LYS A 69 9.71 5.58 2.51
N LYS A 70 10.32 6.56 3.15
CA LYS A 70 9.90 6.99 4.49
C LYS A 70 8.89 8.13 4.38
N PRO A 71 7.89 8.17 5.29
CA PRO A 71 6.93 9.28 5.30
C PRO A 71 7.60 10.54 5.82
N GLY A 72 7.11 11.69 5.33
CA GLY A 72 7.59 12.97 5.83
C GLY A 72 6.97 13.33 7.16
N ASN A 73 5.71 12.92 7.37
CA ASN A 73 4.96 13.22 8.58
C ASN A 73 4.27 11.97 9.08
N LYS A 74 4.04 11.92 10.40
CA LYS A 74 3.36 10.81 11.03
C LYS A 74 1.87 10.85 10.72
N GLY A 75 1.46 10.27 9.58
CA GLY A 75 0.06 10.15 9.22
C GLY A 75 -0.66 11.47 8.95
N ALA A 76 0.08 12.54 8.67
CA ALA A 76 -0.49 13.85 8.50
C ALA A 76 -1.29 14.01 7.21
N SER A 77 -0.99 13.23 6.19
CA SER A 77 -1.71 13.32 4.94
C SER A 77 -2.10 11.93 4.46
N ALA A 78 -3.21 11.89 3.76
CA ALA A 78 -3.76 10.61 3.32
C ALA A 78 -3.39 10.34 1.86
#